data_196dc5b9ef480c6ece8158c1a5c4c4dd
#
_entry.id   196dc5b9ef480c6ece8158c1a5c4c4dd
#
_cell.length_a   1.000
_cell.length_b   1.000
_cell.length_c   1.000
_cell.angle_alpha   90.00
_cell.angle_beta   90.00
_cell.angle_gamma   90.00
#
_symmetry.space_group_name_H-M   'P 1'
#
loop_
_entity.id
_entity.type
_entity.pdbx_description
1 polymer ?
#
loop_
_entity_poly.entity_id
_entity_poly.type
_entity_poly.pdbx_seq_one_letter_code
_entity_poly.pdbx_strand_id
1 'polypeptide(L)' 'MPIITIQTIEGLVATPEQKRELIKVVSEAVSRIANTPLDGVHVIFENVPRADWGRGGVLFADRDPH' A
#
# COMPACT_ATOMS: atom_id res chain seq x y z
N MET A 1 18.39 1.80 4.63
CA MET A 1 17.05 1.55 5.23
C MET A 1 15.99 1.77 4.17
N PRO A 2 15.46 0.68 3.55
CA PRO A 2 14.45 0.84 2.51
C PRO A 2 13.08 1.19 3.09
N ILE A 3 12.36 2.05 2.39
CA ILE A 3 10.99 2.43 2.73
C ILE A 3 10.12 2.08 1.54
N ILE A 4 9.09 1.28 1.80
CA ILE A 4 8.13 0.87 0.78
C ILE A 4 6.80 1.50 1.12
N THR A 5 6.24 2.25 0.19
CA THR A 5 4.93 2.86 0.38
C THR A 5 3.92 2.16 -0.51
N ILE A 6 2.82 1.72 0.09
CA ILE A 6 1.73 1.07 -0.63
C ILE A 6 0.55 2.02 -0.63
N GLN A 7 0.32 2.67 -1.77
CA GLN A 7 -0.84 3.54 -1.93
C GLN A 7 -1.98 2.73 -2.50
N THR A 8 -3.11 2.74 -1.82
CA THR A 8 -4.29 2.03 -2.30
C THR A 8 -5.50 2.93 -2.22
N ILE A 9 -6.46 2.63 -3.07
CA ILE A 9 -7.76 3.28 -2.97
C ILE A 9 -8.45 2.79 -1.69
N GLU A 10 -9.24 3.65 -1.08
CA GLU A 10 -9.90 3.33 0.17
C GLU A 10 -10.69 2.03 0.06
N GLY A 11 -10.61 1.21 1.09
CA GLY A 11 -11.34 -0.05 1.18
C GLY A 11 -10.63 -1.26 0.62
N LEU A 12 -9.52 -1.08 -0.14
CA LEU A 12 -8.84 -2.21 -0.74
C LEU A 12 -8.07 -3.04 0.29
N VAL A 13 -7.29 -2.38 1.13
CA VAL A 13 -6.58 -3.04 2.22
C VAL A 13 -7.16 -2.47 3.51
N ALA A 14 -8.21 -3.11 4.00
CA ALA A 14 -9.05 -2.52 5.02
C ALA A 14 -8.84 -3.09 6.42
N THR A 15 -8.36 -4.33 6.53
CA THR A 15 -8.27 -4.99 7.84
C THR A 15 -6.85 -5.03 8.35
N PRO A 16 -6.68 -5.04 9.69
CA PRO A 16 -5.35 -5.20 10.26
C PRO A 16 -4.65 -6.50 9.84
N GLU A 17 -5.41 -7.56 9.63
CA GLU A 17 -4.85 -8.84 9.18
C GLU A 17 -4.21 -8.72 7.81
N GLN A 18 -4.90 -8.05 6.88
CA GLN A 18 -4.36 -7.81 5.55
C GLN A 18 -3.08 -7.00 5.61
N LYS A 19 -3.06 -5.98 6.45
CA LYS A 19 -1.88 -5.13 6.60
C LYS A 19 -0.71 -5.89 7.20
N ARG A 20 -0.98 -6.70 8.23
CA ARG A 20 0.07 -7.51 8.85
C ARG A 20 0.69 -8.47 7.87
N GLU A 21 -0.13 -9.12 7.07
CA GLU A 21 0.38 -10.09 6.09
C GLU A 21 1.18 -9.39 5.00
N LEU A 22 0.69 -8.27 4.48
CA LEU A 22 1.42 -7.52 3.46
C LEU A 22 2.76 -7.02 3.99
N ILE A 23 2.78 -6.46 5.19
CA ILE A 23 4.01 -6.00 5.80
C ILE A 23 5.01 -7.15 5.91
N LYS A 24 4.55 -8.30 6.39
CA LYS A 24 5.43 -9.45 6.56
C LYS A 24 6.02 -9.91 5.23
N VAL A 25 5.17 -10.14 4.24
CA VAL A 25 5.61 -10.70 2.96
C VAL A 25 6.50 -9.72 2.21
N VAL A 26 6.09 -8.44 2.15
CA VAL A 26 6.86 -7.41 1.45
C VAL A 26 8.20 -7.19 2.13
N SER A 27 8.20 -7.10 3.46
CA SER A 27 9.44 -6.86 4.20
C SER A 27 10.43 -8.02 4.03
N GLU A 28 9.93 -9.25 4.08
CA GLU A 28 10.79 -10.42 3.91
C GLU A 28 11.38 -10.48 2.51
N ALA A 29 10.58 -10.16 1.51
CA ALA A 29 11.06 -10.15 0.12
C ALA A 29 12.13 -9.09 -0.09
N VAL A 30 11.90 -7.88 0.41
CA VAL A 30 12.87 -6.79 0.27
C VAL A 30 14.16 -7.13 1.02
N SER A 31 14.04 -7.63 2.24
CA SER A 31 15.21 -8.00 3.06
C SER A 31 16.06 -9.03 2.34
N ARG A 32 15.43 -10.04 1.77
CA ARG A 32 16.14 -11.12 1.08
C ARG A 32 16.79 -10.66 -0.22
N ILE A 33 16.01 -9.97 -1.04
CA ILE A 33 16.46 -9.61 -2.39
C ILE A 33 17.47 -8.47 -2.35
N ALA A 34 17.24 -7.49 -1.50
CA ALA A 34 18.14 -6.33 -1.38
C ALA A 34 19.30 -6.60 -0.40
N ASN A 35 19.30 -7.75 0.24
CA ASN A 35 20.32 -8.12 1.21
C ASN A 35 20.48 -7.07 2.30
N THR A 36 19.36 -6.73 2.93
CA THR A 36 19.32 -5.73 4.00
C THR A 36 18.62 -6.33 5.22
N PRO A 37 18.98 -5.91 6.44
CA PRO A 37 18.34 -6.46 7.64
C PRO A 37 16.83 -6.22 7.64
N LEU A 38 16.08 -7.22 8.06
CA LEU A 38 14.63 -7.13 8.12
C LEU A 38 14.17 -5.95 8.97
N ASP A 39 14.87 -5.72 10.08
CA ASP A 39 14.55 -4.64 11.01
C ASP A 39 14.69 -3.26 10.37
N GLY A 40 15.43 -3.14 9.27
CA GLY A 40 15.60 -1.88 8.57
C GLY A 40 14.56 -1.61 7.49
N VAL A 41 13.66 -2.55 7.23
CA VAL A 41 12.66 -2.39 6.18
C VAL A 41 11.40 -1.76 6.77
N HIS A 42 10.99 -0.63 6.19
CA HIS A 42 9.79 0.08 6.62
C HIS A 42 8.73 -0.03 5.54
N VAL A 43 7.49 -0.31 5.94
CA VAL A 43 6.36 -0.39 5.01
C VAL A 43 5.28 0.57 5.51
N ILE A 44 4.85 1.45 4.63
CA ILE A 44 3.86 2.48 4.95
C ILE A 44 2.66 2.31 4.03
N PHE A 45 1.47 2.32 4.63
CA PHE A 45 0.22 2.30 3.86
C PHE A 45 -0.34 3.70 3.76
N GLU A 46 -0.75 4.08 2.55
CA GLU A 46 -1.46 5.33 2.30
C GLU A 46 -2.80 4.99 1.69
N ASN A 47 -3.84 5.23 2.45
CA ASN A 47 -5.21 4.94 2.05
C ASN A 47 -5.81 6.21 1.45
N VAL A 48 -5.99 6.23 0.12
CA VAL A 48 -6.42 7.44 -0.59
C VAL A 48 -7.91 7.36 -0.85
N PRO A 49 -8.68 8.38 -0.43
CA PRO A 49 -10.12 8.41 -0.71
C PRO A 49 -10.40 8.46 -2.21
N ARG A 50 -11.54 7.91 -2.61
CA ARG A 50 -11.97 7.95 -4.02
C ARG A 50 -12.08 9.39 -4.51
N ALA A 51 -12.43 10.30 -3.62
CA ALA A 51 -12.53 11.73 -3.95
C ALA A 51 -11.18 12.38 -4.24
N ASP A 52 -10.09 11.70 -3.92
CA ASP A 52 -8.74 12.22 -4.13
C ASP A 52 -7.96 11.40 -5.16
N TRP A 53 -8.64 10.53 -5.91
CA TRP A 53 -8.01 9.64 -6.87
C TRP A 53 -8.51 9.95 -8.26
N GLY A 54 -7.60 10.34 -9.15
CA GLY A 54 -7.92 10.64 -10.54
C GLY A 54 -7.23 9.66 -11.48
N ARG A 55 -7.94 9.29 -12.53
CA ARG A 55 -7.38 8.42 -13.57
C ARG A 55 -7.96 8.82 -14.92
N GLY A 56 -7.08 9.05 -15.89
CA GLY A 56 -7.52 9.42 -17.23
C GLY A 56 -8.32 10.72 -17.27
N GLY A 57 -8.03 11.64 -16.36
CA GLY A 57 -8.73 12.90 -16.28
C GLY A 57 -10.07 12.84 -15.56
N VAL A 58 -10.41 11.70 -14.95
CA VAL A 58 -11.71 11.49 -14.31
C VAL A 58 -11.51 11.14 -12.84
N LEU A 59 -12.22 11.80 -11.97
CA LEU A 59 -12.21 11.53 -10.55
C LEU A 59 -12.92 10.20 -10.26
N PHE A 60 -12.31 9.35 -9.44
CA PHE A 60 -12.90 8.04 -9.15
C PHE A 60 -14.28 8.13 -8.50
N ALA A 61 -14.49 9.15 -7.66
CA ALA A 61 -15.80 9.35 -7.04
C ALA A 61 -16.90 9.58 -8.08
N ASP A 62 -16.54 10.09 -9.27
CA ASP A 62 -17.51 10.41 -10.31
C ASP A 62 -17.77 9.27 -11.28
N ARG A 63 -16.87 8.28 -11.37
CA ARG A 63 -16.96 7.31 -12.45
C ARG A 63 -17.57 5.99 -12.03
N ASP A 64 -17.68 5.73 -10.75
CA ASP A 64 -18.19 4.45 -10.26
C ASP A 64 -19.15 4.68 -9.12
N PRO A 65 -20.45 4.51 -9.35
CA PRO A 65 -21.43 4.72 -8.30
C PRO A 65 -21.49 3.63 -7.24
N HIS A 66 -20.73 2.58 -7.38
CA HIS A 66 -20.76 1.49 -6.39
C HIS A 66 -19.75 1.65 -5.31
#